data_d152f1da613311441e2382f6d3789246
#
_entry.id   d152f1da613311441e2382f6d3789246
#
_cell.length_a   1.000
_cell.length_b   1.000
_cell.length_c   1.000
_cell.angle_alpha   90.00
_cell.angle_beta   90.00
_cell.angle_gamma   90.00
#
_symmetry.space_group_name_H-M   'P 1'
#
loop_
_entity.id
_entity.type
_entity.pdbx_description
1 polymer ?
#
loop_
_entity_poly.entity_id
_entity_poly.type
_entity_poly.pdbx_seq_one_letter_code
_entity_poly.pdbx_strand_id
1 'polypeptide(L)'
;MRVGMHLGFQNLHGVPDVQTFMQETKLAIEAEAMGFDYVGPVEHHFTDYAACPDPFQLLAYIAAKTSTIDLITAAVILPWNNPLRVVEQALELDILSGGRLILGMGRGAARREFRSFGVELADSREMFDEAALIVMEGIETGIVEADTKWYKIPRTEVRPRPFKSFKDRTVMVSMSPTSVEVAANYGLKTLRFSQGDWRNAIPEINHYRETFQKLHGKTSPPFIISDFVLCFNDKQRVTELCDRYFSTMFATVANHYEFMSDHFKELPSYSTYAYMGQRAAEAGGPDKAYRDYISGNMIGTPEDLVEHHRVRKEMVGDYEMLANFSFGGLPYELVYEQLKLFADKVLPHLAVS
;
A
#
# COMPACT_ATOMS: atom_id res chain seq x y z
N MET A 1 8.35 -1.97 16.53
CA MET A 1 7.28 -1.51 15.59
C MET A 1 6.58 -2.70 14.94
N ARG A 2 5.41 -2.53 14.32
CA ARG A 2 4.75 -3.60 13.54
C ARG A 2 5.33 -3.66 12.12
N VAL A 3 5.52 -4.88 11.61
CA VAL A 3 6.04 -5.13 10.25
C VAL A 3 5.14 -6.11 9.52
N GLY A 4 4.59 -5.69 8.38
CA GLY A 4 3.78 -6.52 7.50
C GLY A 4 4.48 -6.89 6.20
N MET A 5 3.91 -7.83 5.46
CA MET A 5 4.34 -8.20 4.12
C MET A 5 3.39 -7.65 3.07
N HIS A 6 3.93 -6.93 2.10
CA HIS A 6 3.20 -6.40 0.95
C HIS A 6 3.32 -7.33 -0.25
N LEU A 7 2.19 -7.75 -0.78
CA LEU A 7 2.11 -8.67 -1.91
C LEU A 7 1.95 -7.89 -3.22
N GLY A 8 2.94 -8.00 -4.10
CA GLY A 8 2.99 -7.20 -5.34
C GLY A 8 2.28 -7.82 -6.53
N PHE A 9 2.20 -9.14 -6.62
CA PHE A 9 1.61 -9.89 -7.75
C PHE A 9 2.15 -9.47 -9.13
N GLN A 10 3.43 -9.08 -9.22
CA GLN A 10 4.05 -8.73 -10.49
C GLN A 10 4.33 -9.99 -11.33
N ASN A 11 3.95 -9.97 -12.62
CA ASN A 11 4.18 -11.06 -13.57
C ASN A 11 5.04 -10.62 -14.77
N LEU A 12 6.22 -10.08 -14.51
CA LEU A 12 7.08 -9.49 -15.54
C LEU A 12 7.79 -10.50 -16.45
N HIS A 13 7.77 -11.78 -16.12
CA HIS A 13 8.38 -12.85 -16.91
C HIS A 13 7.41 -13.59 -17.81
N GLY A 14 6.12 -13.20 -17.80
CA GLY A 14 5.09 -13.88 -18.57
C GLY A 14 4.89 -15.35 -18.18
N VAL A 15 5.16 -15.69 -16.90
CA VAL A 15 4.79 -17.00 -16.38
C VAL A 15 3.26 -17.11 -16.27
N PRO A 16 2.67 -18.30 -16.28
CA PRO A 16 1.23 -18.43 -16.08
C PRO A 16 0.77 -17.75 -14.78
N ASP A 17 -0.31 -16.96 -14.83
CA ASP A 17 -0.84 -16.23 -13.67
C ASP A 17 -1.06 -17.12 -12.46
N VAL A 18 -1.50 -18.36 -12.68
CA VAL A 18 -1.66 -19.34 -11.61
C VAL A 18 -0.35 -19.55 -10.81
N GLN A 19 0.79 -19.50 -11.47
CA GLN A 19 2.08 -19.65 -10.79
C GLN A 19 2.37 -18.44 -9.90
N THR A 20 2.19 -17.22 -10.41
CA THR A 20 2.33 -15.98 -9.64
C THR A 20 1.39 -15.97 -8.44
N PHE A 21 0.10 -16.29 -8.65
CA PHE A 21 -0.88 -16.34 -7.55
C PHE A 21 -0.52 -17.37 -6.48
N MET A 22 -0.13 -18.57 -6.87
CA MET A 22 0.24 -19.62 -5.90
C MET A 22 1.50 -19.25 -5.12
N GLN A 23 2.49 -18.62 -5.75
CA GLN A 23 3.72 -18.20 -5.08
C GLN A 23 3.50 -17.03 -4.11
N GLU A 24 2.81 -15.97 -4.54
CA GLU A 24 2.49 -14.83 -3.67
C GLU A 24 1.59 -15.25 -2.49
N THR A 25 0.60 -16.09 -2.75
CA THR A 25 -0.27 -16.63 -1.69
C THR A 25 0.49 -17.49 -0.69
N LYS A 26 1.46 -18.29 -1.17
CA LYS A 26 2.33 -19.06 -0.29
C LYS A 26 3.18 -18.18 0.61
N LEU A 27 3.80 -17.11 0.06
CA LEU A 27 4.54 -16.13 0.85
C LEU A 27 3.65 -15.51 1.94
N ALA A 28 2.43 -15.13 1.59
CA ALA A 28 1.46 -14.55 2.52
C ALA A 28 1.12 -15.48 3.69
N ILE A 29 0.90 -16.77 3.42
CA ILE A 29 0.57 -17.76 4.45
C ILE A 29 1.78 -18.02 5.35
N GLU A 30 2.98 -18.12 4.78
CA GLU A 30 4.21 -18.39 5.54
C GLU A 30 4.67 -17.16 6.36
N ALA A 31 4.24 -15.95 6.03
CA ALA A 31 4.55 -14.74 6.77
C ALA A 31 4.15 -14.82 8.25
N GLU A 32 3.02 -15.48 8.57
CA GLU A 32 2.57 -15.70 9.95
C GLU A 32 3.62 -16.47 10.77
N ALA A 33 4.11 -17.58 10.24
CA ALA A 33 5.12 -18.40 10.91
C ALA A 33 6.49 -17.71 10.99
N MET A 34 6.76 -16.74 10.11
CA MET A 34 7.99 -15.93 10.12
C MET A 34 7.92 -14.74 11.07
N GLY A 35 6.75 -14.49 11.72
CA GLY A 35 6.60 -13.44 12.72
C GLY A 35 6.22 -12.06 12.17
N PHE A 36 5.69 -11.98 10.94
CA PHE A 36 5.09 -10.75 10.44
C PHE A 36 3.76 -10.46 11.13
N ASP A 37 3.47 -9.18 11.36
CA ASP A 37 2.26 -8.73 12.06
C ASP A 37 1.03 -8.66 11.17
N TYR A 38 1.20 -8.38 9.88
CA TYR A 38 0.11 -8.29 8.91
C TYR A 38 0.56 -8.58 7.49
N VAL A 39 -0.37 -8.88 6.61
CA VAL A 39 -0.13 -9.14 5.20
C VAL A 39 -1.21 -8.48 4.34
N GLY A 40 -0.82 -7.93 3.20
CA GLY A 40 -1.78 -7.29 2.33
C GLY A 40 -1.37 -7.15 0.87
N PRO A 41 -2.29 -7.37 -0.07
CA PRO A 41 -2.10 -7.12 -1.48
C PRO A 41 -2.42 -5.68 -1.86
N VAL A 42 -1.88 -5.27 -3.01
CA VAL A 42 -2.36 -4.13 -3.79
C VAL A 42 -3.69 -4.46 -4.48
N GLU A 43 -4.42 -3.46 -4.98
CA GLU A 43 -5.46 -3.62 -6.00
C GLU A 43 -4.98 -2.97 -7.30
N HIS A 44 -4.73 -3.79 -8.32
CA HIS A 44 -4.38 -3.35 -9.66
C HIS A 44 -4.95 -4.28 -10.72
N HIS A 45 -5.13 -3.72 -11.94
CA HIS A 45 -5.85 -4.38 -13.00
C HIS A 45 -5.13 -4.30 -14.35
N PHE A 46 -5.37 -5.29 -15.22
CA PHE A 46 -5.12 -5.28 -16.66
C PHE A 46 -3.66 -5.23 -17.11
N THR A 47 -2.69 -5.33 -16.22
CA THR A 47 -1.26 -5.28 -16.57
C THR A 47 -0.42 -6.23 -15.70
N ASP A 48 0.76 -6.60 -16.22
CA ASP A 48 1.75 -7.42 -15.50
C ASP A 48 2.44 -6.68 -14.33
N TYR A 49 2.12 -5.38 -14.15
CA TYR A 49 2.60 -4.60 -13.01
C TYR A 49 2.12 -5.15 -11.67
N ALA A 50 0.85 -5.50 -11.59
CA ALA A 50 0.28 -6.21 -10.45
C ALA A 50 -1.05 -6.83 -10.86
N ALA A 51 -1.21 -8.12 -10.61
CA ALA A 51 -2.34 -8.91 -11.09
C ALA A 51 -3.33 -9.30 -9.99
N CYS A 52 -3.49 -8.45 -8.95
CA CYS A 52 -4.47 -8.71 -7.88
C CYS A 52 -5.69 -7.79 -8.04
N PRO A 53 -6.78 -8.27 -8.67
CA PRO A 53 -7.94 -7.44 -8.98
C PRO A 53 -8.92 -7.29 -7.81
N ASP A 54 -8.89 -8.17 -6.81
CA ASP A 54 -9.80 -8.15 -5.66
C ASP A 54 -9.05 -8.53 -4.37
N PRO A 55 -8.64 -7.52 -3.59
CA PRO A 55 -7.96 -7.75 -2.33
C PRO A 55 -8.83 -8.47 -1.28
N PHE A 56 -10.15 -8.27 -1.26
CA PHE A 56 -11.03 -8.95 -0.31
C PHE A 56 -11.10 -10.44 -0.58
N GLN A 57 -11.28 -10.85 -1.85
CA GLN A 57 -11.33 -12.26 -2.23
C GLN A 57 -10.02 -12.98 -1.89
N LEU A 58 -8.88 -12.35 -2.18
CA LEU A 58 -7.58 -12.91 -1.85
C LEU A 58 -7.38 -13.02 -0.33
N LEU A 59 -7.70 -11.97 0.41
CA LEU A 59 -7.54 -11.95 1.87
C LEU A 59 -8.50 -12.95 2.55
N ALA A 60 -9.68 -13.23 2.01
CA ALA A 60 -10.56 -14.29 2.50
C ALA A 60 -9.91 -15.68 2.37
N TYR A 61 -9.20 -15.93 1.25
CA TYR A 61 -8.44 -17.17 1.09
C TYR A 61 -7.28 -17.28 2.09
N ILE A 62 -6.54 -16.17 2.30
CA ILE A 62 -5.44 -16.11 3.28
C ILE A 62 -5.99 -16.27 4.72
N ALA A 63 -7.12 -15.64 5.04
CA ALA A 63 -7.78 -15.76 6.34
C ALA A 63 -8.07 -17.22 6.71
N ALA A 64 -8.50 -18.03 5.74
CA ALA A 64 -8.79 -19.45 5.94
C ALA A 64 -7.53 -20.32 6.14
N LYS A 65 -6.35 -19.79 5.89
CA LYS A 65 -5.05 -20.49 5.99
C LYS A 65 -4.16 -19.98 7.13
N THR A 66 -4.58 -18.93 7.81
CA THR A 66 -3.84 -18.24 8.88
C THR A 66 -4.74 -18.05 10.10
N SER A 67 -4.16 -17.78 11.26
CA SER A 67 -4.90 -17.68 12.52
C SER A 67 -4.71 -16.38 13.29
N THR A 68 -3.56 -15.76 13.17
CA THR A 68 -3.14 -14.62 14.02
C THR A 68 -2.71 -13.40 13.25
N ILE A 69 -2.13 -13.57 12.05
CA ILE A 69 -1.66 -12.46 11.23
C ILE A 69 -2.83 -11.56 10.79
N ASP A 70 -2.69 -10.25 10.97
CA ASP A 70 -3.70 -9.30 10.50
C ASP A 70 -3.67 -9.21 8.97
N LEU A 71 -4.81 -8.83 8.40
CA LEU A 71 -5.04 -8.76 6.96
C LEU A 71 -5.31 -7.31 6.58
N ILE A 72 -4.50 -6.74 5.68
CA ILE A 72 -4.69 -5.35 5.26
C ILE A 72 -4.99 -5.26 3.76
N THR A 73 -6.04 -4.52 3.36
CA THR A 73 -6.13 -4.07 1.98
C THR A 73 -5.17 -2.90 1.77
N ALA A 74 -4.28 -2.96 0.76
CA ALA A 74 -3.26 -1.92 0.58
C ALA A 74 -3.17 -1.41 -0.88
N ALA A 75 -4.33 -0.94 -1.41
CA ALA A 75 -5.61 -0.67 -0.77
C ALA A 75 -6.79 -1.16 -1.64
N VAL A 76 -8.03 -1.09 -1.13
CA VAL A 76 -9.22 -1.11 -2.00
C VAL A 76 -9.42 0.28 -2.62
N ILE A 77 -9.68 0.32 -3.92
CA ILE A 77 -9.77 1.59 -4.67
C ILE A 77 -11.23 2.03 -4.79
N LEU A 78 -11.61 3.01 -4.00
CA LEU A 78 -13.02 3.37 -3.84
C LEU A 78 -13.71 3.96 -5.09
N PRO A 79 -13.04 4.78 -5.96
CA PRO A 79 -13.76 5.43 -7.07
C PRO A 79 -14.41 4.50 -8.08
N TRP A 80 -13.89 3.31 -8.28
CA TRP A 80 -14.51 2.32 -9.17
C TRP A 80 -15.21 1.16 -8.45
N ASN A 81 -15.19 1.16 -7.11
CA ASN A 81 -15.92 0.20 -6.30
C ASN A 81 -17.21 0.82 -5.75
N ASN A 82 -18.30 0.08 -5.75
CA ASN A 82 -19.54 0.52 -5.11
C ASN A 82 -19.35 0.54 -3.58
N PRO A 83 -19.48 1.69 -2.86
CA PRO A 83 -19.20 1.79 -1.45
C PRO A 83 -20.09 0.87 -0.58
N LEU A 84 -21.33 0.61 -0.96
CA LEU A 84 -22.19 -0.36 -0.28
C LEU A 84 -21.60 -1.78 -0.35
N ARG A 85 -21.07 -2.18 -1.52
CA ARG A 85 -20.41 -3.50 -1.67
C ARG A 85 -19.11 -3.57 -0.88
N VAL A 86 -18.33 -2.49 -0.84
CA VAL A 86 -17.12 -2.43 -0.01
C VAL A 86 -17.43 -2.62 1.46
N VAL A 87 -18.51 -2.03 1.98
CA VAL A 87 -18.97 -2.25 3.36
C VAL A 87 -19.31 -3.71 3.60
N GLU A 88 -20.12 -4.34 2.74
CA GLU A 88 -20.48 -5.75 2.89
C GLU A 88 -19.25 -6.67 2.87
N GLN A 89 -18.35 -6.49 1.90
CA GLN A 89 -17.12 -7.29 1.77
C GLN A 89 -16.19 -7.12 2.98
N ALA A 90 -16.04 -5.89 3.49
CA ALA A 90 -15.23 -5.62 4.68
C ALA A 90 -15.81 -6.30 5.93
N LEU A 91 -17.12 -6.21 6.15
CA LEU A 91 -17.78 -6.83 7.30
C LEU A 91 -17.75 -8.36 7.21
N GLU A 92 -17.93 -8.93 6.01
CA GLU A 92 -17.84 -10.38 5.79
C GLU A 92 -16.42 -10.88 6.07
N LEU A 93 -15.40 -10.24 5.50
CA LEU A 93 -14.01 -10.63 5.72
C LEU A 93 -13.59 -10.44 7.19
N ASP A 94 -14.06 -9.38 7.87
CA ASP A 94 -13.76 -9.18 9.29
C ASP A 94 -14.30 -10.34 10.15
N ILE A 95 -15.50 -10.83 9.87
CA ILE A 95 -16.07 -12.01 10.54
C ILE A 95 -15.28 -13.28 10.19
N LEU A 96 -15.02 -13.53 8.90
CA LEU A 96 -14.29 -14.73 8.44
C LEU A 96 -12.87 -14.81 9.01
N SER A 97 -12.24 -13.66 9.21
CA SER A 97 -10.91 -13.57 9.81
C SER A 97 -10.88 -13.50 11.33
N GLY A 98 -12.04 -13.45 12.01
CA GLY A 98 -12.11 -13.28 13.46
C GLY A 98 -11.70 -11.88 13.94
N GLY A 99 -11.95 -10.84 13.13
CA GLY A 99 -11.66 -9.45 13.47
C GLY A 99 -10.24 -9.00 13.19
N ARG A 100 -9.57 -9.64 12.23
CA ARG A 100 -8.18 -9.33 11.82
C ARG A 100 -8.06 -8.37 10.64
N LEU A 101 -9.16 -7.93 10.04
CA LEU A 101 -9.12 -7.01 8.91
C LEU A 101 -8.68 -5.61 9.33
N ILE A 102 -7.73 -5.06 8.60
CA ILE A 102 -7.38 -3.63 8.56
C ILE A 102 -7.82 -3.12 7.18
N LEU A 103 -8.78 -2.20 7.16
CA LEU A 103 -9.32 -1.67 5.91
C LEU A 103 -8.47 -0.51 5.41
N GLY A 104 -7.67 -0.75 4.37
CA GLY A 104 -6.95 0.30 3.67
C GLY A 104 -7.71 0.75 2.43
N MET A 105 -7.93 2.06 2.32
CA MET A 105 -8.65 2.71 1.24
C MET A 105 -7.73 3.56 0.38
N GLY A 106 -7.90 3.49 -0.93
CA GLY A 106 -7.12 4.24 -1.90
C GLY A 106 -7.99 4.92 -2.96
N ARG A 107 -7.43 5.99 -3.55
CA ARG A 107 -8.08 6.73 -4.64
C ARG A 107 -7.82 6.12 -6.01
N GLY A 108 -6.68 5.43 -6.17
CA GLY A 108 -6.17 5.03 -7.48
C GLY A 108 -5.46 6.18 -8.22
N ALA A 109 -4.71 5.82 -9.27
CA ALA A 109 -3.94 6.77 -10.06
C ALA A 109 -3.71 6.32 -11.52
N ALA A 110 -3.86 5.04 -11.84
CA ALA A 110 -3.60 4.52 -13.18
C ALA A 110 -4.76 4.83 -14.14
N ARG A 111 -4.57 5.80 -15.04
CA ARG A 111 -5.58 6.24 -16.02
C ARG A 111 -6.20 5.10 -16.82
N ARG A 112 -5.42 4.06 -17.16
CA ARG A 112 -5.89 2.87 -17.87
C ARG A 112 -6.94 2.09 -17.08
N GLU A 113 -6.80 2.00 -15.77
CA GLU A 113 -7.77 1.34 -14.89
C GLU A 113 -9.05 2.14 -14.83
N PHE A 114 -8.97 3.45 -14.59
CA PHE A 114 -10.12 4.36 -14.62
C PHE A 114 -10.92 4.27 -15.91
N ARG A 115 -10.25 4.29 -17.07
CA ARG A 115 -10.89 4.15 -18.38
C ARG A 115 -11.64 2.82 -18.53
N SER A 116 -11.02 1.72 -18.08
CA SER A 116 -11.63 0.39 -18.20
C SER A 116 -12.86 0.22 -17.31
N PHE A 117 -12.87 0.88 -16.15
CA PHE A 117 -14.03 0.92 -15.26
C PHE A 117 -15.07 2.02 -15.60
N GLY A 118 -14.82 2.83 -16.63
CA GLY A 118 -15.73 3.88 -17.05
C GLY A 118 -15.81 5.05 -16.07
N VAL A 119 -14.75 5.31 -15.31
CA VAL A 119 -14.62 6.40 -14.34
C VAL A 119 -13.62 7.44 -14.84
N GLU A 120 -13.97 8.72 -14.74
CA GLU A 120 -13.05 9.80 -15.10
C GLU A 120 -12.03 10.04 -13.99
N LEU A 121 -10.73 10.03 -14.33
CA LEU A 121 -9.64 10.24 -13.38
C LEU A 121 -9.75 11.60 -12.65
N ALA A 122 -10.25 12.62 -13.34
CA ALA A 122 -10.46 13.96 -12.78
C ALA A 122 -11.49 13.98 -11.64
N ASP A 123 -12.48 13.10 -11.66
CA ASP A 123 -13.56 13.01 -10.67
C ASP A 123 -13.15 12.16 -9.44
N SER A 124 -12.04 11.45 -9.54
CA SER A 124 -11.60 10.46 -8.54
C SER A 124 -11.46 11.01 -7.12
N ARG A 125 -11.11 12.29 -6.96
CA ARG A 125 -10.99 12.92 -5.63
C ARG A 125 -12.36 13.04 -4.96
N GLU A 126 -13.33 13.63 -5.61
CA GLU A 126 -14.67 13.81 -5.07
C GLU A 126 -15.34 12.45 -4.81
N MET A 127 -15.23 11.52 -5.77
CA MET A 127 -15.76 10.17 -5.62
C MET A 127 -15.13 9.44 -4.42
N PHE A 128 -13.82 9.55 -4.25
CA PHE A 128 -13.14 8.94 -3.11
C PHE A 128 -13.61 9.54 -1.79
N ASP A 129 -13.68 10.87 -1.69
CA ASP A 129 -14.02 11.56 -0.44
C ASP A 129 -15.46 11.21 0.00
N GLU A 130 -16.42 11.16 -0.93
CA GLU A 130 -17.79 10.72 -0.65
C GLU A 130 -17.85 9.22 -0.28
N ALA A 131 -17.21 8.35 -1.06
CA ALA A 131 -17.21 6.91 -0.81
C ALA A 131 -16.53 6.55 0.53
N ALA A 132 -15.44 7.22 0.90
CA ALA A 132 -14.73 6.96 2.15
C ALA A 132 -15.62 7.24 3.37
N LEU A 133 -16.39 8.33 3.36
CA LEU A 133 -17.33 8.64 4.43
C LEU A 133 -18.43 7.59 4.53
N ILE A 134 -19.03 7.20 3.39
CA ILE A 134 -20.06 6.15 3.32
C ILE A 134 -19.53 4.83 3.87
N VAL A 135 -18.32 4.44 3.47
CA VAL A 135 -17.70 3.19 3.91
C VAL A 135 -17.40 3.23 5.42
N MET A 136 -16.79 4.30 5.92
CA MET A 136 -16.44 4.42 7.35
C MET A 136 -17.68 4.37 8.24
N GLU A 137 -18.77 5.06 7.86
CA GLU A 137 -20.03 5.00 8.60
C GLU A 137 -20.65 3.60 8.53
N GLY A 138 -20.69 3.03 7.31
CA GLY A 138 -21.31 1.72 7.08
C GLY A 138 -20.64 0.57 7.84
N ILE A 139 -19.30 0.54 7.92
CA ILE A 139 -18.57 -0.51 8.65
C ILE A 139 -18.69 -0.38 10.18
N GLU A 140 -18.99 0.81 10.70
CA GLU A 140 -19.20 1.02 12.14
C GLU A 140 -20.66 0.79 12.54
N THR A 141 -21.61 1.29 11.74
CA THR A 141 -23.04 1.29 12.13
C THR A 141 -23.83 0.11 11.56
N GLY A 142 -23.36 -0.51 10.50
CA GLY A 142 -24.14 -1.47 9.70
C GLY A 142 -25.27 -0.84 8.93
N ILE A 143 -25.24 0.49 8.73
CA ILE A 143 -26.22 1.25 7.96
C ILE A 143 -25.48 2.04 6.88
N VAL A 144 -25.96 1.97 5.67
CA VAL A 144 -25.48 2.76 4.54
C VAL A 144 -26.62 3.60 3.98
N GLU A 145 -26.40 4.90 3.90
CA GLU A 145 -27.31 5.85 3.29
C GLU A 145 -26.51 6.96 2.61
N ALA A 146 -26.85 7.32 1.38
CA ALA A 146 -26.19 8.41 0.67
C ALA A 146 -27.14 9.08 -0.32
N ASP A 147 -27.17 10.41 -0.30
CA ASP A 147 -27.76 11.26 -1.32
C ASP A 147 -26.77 12.35 -1.70
N THR A 148 -25.70 11.96 -2.39
CA THR A 148 -24.56 12.81 -2.76
C THR A 148 -24.52 13.00 -4.28
N LYS A 149 -23.52 13.70 -4.78
CA LYS A 149 -23.33 13.86 -6.23
C LYS A 149 -23.10 12.51 -6.93
N TRP A 150 -22.28 11.65 -6.34
CA TRP A 150 -21.82 10.41 -6.95
C TRP A 150 -22.59 9.17 -6.52
N TYR A 151 -23.16 9.18 -5.30
CA TYR A 151 -23.80 8.00 -4.72
C TYR A 151 -25.23 8.30 -4.28
N LYS A 152 -26.17 7.51 -4.78
CA LYS A 152 -27.60 7.55 -4.42
C LYS A 152 -27.97 6.19 -3.84
N ILE A 153 -27.89 6.06 -2.52
CA ILE A 153 -28.12 4.81 -1.79
C ILE A 153 -29.24 5.07 -0.77
N PRO A 154 -30.42 4.45 -0.91
CA PRO A 154 -31.45 4.57 0.11
C PRO A 154 -30.97 3.97 1.42
N ARG A 155 -31.52 4.42 2.55
CA ARG A 155 -31.15 3.87 3.85
C ARG A 155 -31.27 2.35 3.86
N THR A 156 -30.12 1.68 3.97
CA THR A 156 -29.96 0.23 3.84
C THR A 156 -29.27 -0.33 5.08
N GLU A 157 -29.91 -1.29 5.73
CA GLU A 157 -29.24 -2.09 6.78
C GLU A 157 -28.46 -3.22 6.11
N VAL A 158 -27.14 -3.20 6.24
CA VAL A 158 -26.26 -4.20 5.61
C VAL A 158 -26.23 -5.52 6.39
N ARG A 159 -25.89 -6.58 5.70
CA ARG A 159 -25.58 -7.90 6.24
C ARG A 159 -24.29 -8.43 5.61
N PRO A 160 -23.39 -9.02 6.47
CA PRO A 160 -23.51 -9.19 7.91
C PRO A 160 -23.47 -7.85 8.67
N ARG A 161 -23.85 -7.86 9.96
CA ARG A 161 -23.69 -6.69 10.83
C ARG A 161 -22.24 -6.55 11.29
N PRO A 162 -21.80 -5.33 11.67
CA PRO A 162 -20.47 -5.12 12.22
C PRO A 162 -20.20 -6.08 13.40
N PHE A 163 -19.04 -6.75 13.33
CA PHE A 163 -18.61 -7.71 14.35
C PHE A 163 -17.69 -7.06 15.39
N LYS A 164 -16.77 -6.22 14.92
CA LYS A 164 -15.77 -5.51 15.71
C LYS A 164 -15.60 -4.12 15.14
N SER A 165 -15.43 -3.09 15.99
CA SER A 165 -15.21 -1.72 15.52
C SER A 165 -13.95 -1.63 14.65
N PHE A 166 -14.04 -0.87 13.58
CA PHE A 166 -12.91 -0.54 12.69
C PHE A 166 -12.12 0.69 13.16
N LYS A 167 -12.49 1.27 14.29
CA LYS A 167 -11.71 2.33 14.89
C LYS A 167 -10.27 1.84 15.10
N ASP A 168 -9.32 2.63 14.66
CA ASP A 168 -7.88 2.33 14.64
C ASP A 168 -7.47 1.19 13.68
N ARG A 169 -8.41 0.60 12.93
CA ARG A 169 -8.20 -0.44 11.89
C ARG A 169 -8.55 0.05 10.47
N THR A 170 -8.66 1.35 10.28
CA THR A 170 -8.87 1.95 8.96
C THR A 170 -7.66 2.78 8.58
N VAL A 171 -7.20 2.62 7.34
CA VAL A 171 -5.99 3.24 6.80
C VAL A 171 -6.33 3.93 5.47
N MET A 172 -5.72 5.08 5.21
CA MET A 172 -5.84 5.79 3.95
C MET A 172 -4.49 5.89 3.25
N VAL A 173 -4.42 5.52 1.97
CA VAL A 173 -3.22 5.78 1.16
C VAL A 173 -3.06 7.28 0.91
N SER A 174 -1.93 7.84 1.32
CA SER A 174 -1.68 9.28 1.33
C SER A 174 -0.30 9.61 0.77
N MET A 175 -0.27 10.15 -0.46
CA MET A 175 0.96 10.45 -1.22
C MET A 175 1.10 11.94 -1.57
N SER A 176 0.27 12.82 -1.00
CA SER A 176 0.30 14.25 -1.26
C SER A 176 -0.15 15.05 -0.03
N PRO A 177 0.23 16.34 0.10
CA PRO A 177 -0.23 17.19 1.20
C PRO A 177 -1.74 17.16 1.42
N THR A 178 -2.52 17.24 0.34
CA THR A 178 -3.99 17.19 0.42
C THR A 178 -4.50 15.85 0.96
N SER A 179 -3.88 14.71 0.57
CA SER A 179 -4.33 13.41 1.05
C SER A 179 -3.99 13.15 2.52
N VAL A 180 -2.85 13.64 3.01
CA VAL A 180 -2.51 13.53 4.44
C VAL A 180 -3.42 14.41 5.31
N GLU A 181 -3.84 15.57 4.80
CA GLU A 181 -4.81 16.44 5.47
C GLU A 181 -6.18 15.77 5.58
N VAL A 182 -6.67 15.15 4.50
CA VAL A 182 -7.94 14.38 4.51
C VAL A 182 -7.87 13.23 5.50
N ALA A 183 -6.78 12.47 5.50
CA ALA A 183 -6.60 11.38 6.47
C ALA A 183 -6.60 11.90 7.92
N ALA A 184 -5.92 13.02 8.20
CA ALA A 184 -5.93 13.65 9.51
C ALA A 184 -7.34 14.13 9.90
N ASN A 185 -8.08 14.75 8.97
CA ASN A 185 -9.46 15.20 9.21
C ASN A 185 -10.38 14.04 9.61
N TYR A 186 -10.22 12.89 8.99
CA TYR A 186 -11.01 11.68 9.29
C TYR A 186 -10.49 10.87 10.49
N GLY A 187 -9.37 11.27 11.09
CA GLY A 187 -8.76 10.56 12.21
C GLY A 187 -8.14 9.21 11.83
N LEU A 188 -7.77 9.04 10.56
CA LEU A 188 -7.27 7.79 10.01
C LEU A 188 -5.75 7.68 10.08
N LYS A 189 -5.25 6.46 10.23
CA LYS A 189 -3.85 6.10 9.96
C LYS A 189 -3.55 6.28 8.46
N THR A 190 -2.33 6.71 8.12
CA THR A 190 -1.91 6.84 6.72
C THR A 190 -0.98 5.71 6.30
N LEU A 191 -1.07 5.30 5.04
CA LEU A 191 -0.10 4.46 4.35
C LEU A 191 0.54 5.28 3.23
N ARG A 192 1.87 5.25 3.15
CA ARG A 192 2.62 5.89 2.07
C ARG A 192 3.68 4.96 1.52
N PHE A 193 3.96 5.09 0.23
CA PHE A 193 5.06 4.39 -0.41
C PHE A 193 6.38 5.14 -0.17
N SER A 194 7.45 4.38 0.07
CA SER A 194 8.81 4.91 0.14
C SER A 194 9.27 5.36 -1.26
N GLN A 195 9.47 6.65 -1.43
CA GLN A 195 9.87 7.26 -2.70
C GLN A 195 10.93 8.33 -2.45
N GLY A 196 12.18 8.02 -2.82
CA GLY A 196 13.28 8.97 -2.65
C GLY A 196 13.66 9.25 -1.20
N ASP A 197 14.36 10.33 -0.98
CA ASP A 197 14.89 10.72 0.33
C ASP A 197 13.78 11.11 1.32
N TRP A 198 13.77 10.50 2.49
CA TRP A 198 12.80 10.76 3.56
C TRP A 198 12.79 12.20 4.06
N ARG A 199 13.90 12.93 3.92
CA ARG A 199 13.95 14.37 4.26
C ARG A 199 12.91 15.17 3.50
N ASN A 200 12.57 14.77 2.29
CA ASN A 200 11.53 15.42 1.47
C ASN A 200 10.10 15.15 1.98
N ALA A 201 9.89 14.05 2.74
CA ALA A 201 8.60 13.70 3.29
C ALA A 201 8.31 14.29 4.69
N ILE A 202 9.33 14.80 5.39
CA ILE A 202 9.20 15.36 6.75
C ILE A 202 8.14 16.46 6.84
N PRO A 203 8.06 17.43 5.93
CA PRO A 203 7.03 18.49 6.00
C PRO A 203 5.60 17.93 5.97
N GLU A 204 5.33 16.94 5.10
CA GLU A 204 4.01 16.28 5.01
C GLU A 204 3.68 15.47 6.26
N ILE A 205 4.66 14.76 6.80
CA ILE A 205 4.52 13.96 8.03
C ILE A 205 4.19 14.89 9.23
N ASN A 206 4.89 16.01 9.36
CA ASN A 206 4.64 16.96 10.41
C ASN A 206 3.26 17.61 10.25
N HIS A 207 2.89 18.02 9.03
CA HIS A 207 1.57 18.56 8.74
C HIS A 207 0.44 17.59 9.13
N TYR A 208 0.57 16.30 8.80
CA TYR A 208 -0.38 15.28 9.24
C TYR A 208 -0.49 15.23 10.77
N ARG A 209 0.63 15.17 11.48
CA ARG A 209 0.68 15.06 12.95
C ARG A 209 0.06 16.28 13.64
N GLU A 210 0.43 17.46 13.19
CA GLU A 210 -0.08 18.74 13.72
C GLU A 210 -1.59 18.85 13.49
N THR A 211 -2.05 18.56 12.27
CA THR A 211 -3.47 18.58 11.92
C THR A 211 -4.25 17.57 12.74
N PHE A 212 -3.75 16.33 12.85
CA PHE A 212 -4.38 15.28 13.64
C PHE A 212 -4.47 15.69 15.12
N GLN A 213 -3.38 16.16 15.72
CA GLN A 213 -3.34 16.62 17.11
C GLN A 213 -4.33 17.78 17.36
N LYS A 214 -4.37 18.74 16.44
CA LYS A 214 -5.29 19.89 16.52
C LYS A 214 -6.76 19.48 16.50
N LEU A 215 -7.11 18.53 15.65
CA LEU A 215 -8.51 18.10 15.45
C LEU A 215 -8.99 17.09 16.50
N HIS A 216 -8.13 16.18 16.92
CA HIS A 216 -8.52 15.05 17.78
C HIS A 216 -8.00 15.14 19.20
N GLY A 217 -7.17 16.15 19.54
CA GLY A 217 -6.63 16.35 20.89
C GLY A 217 -5.69 15.24 21.38
N LYS A 218 -5.21 14.37 20.48
CA LYS A 218 -4.33 13.23 20.79
C LYS A 218 -3.23 13.08 19.74
N THR A 219 -2.15 12.38 20.09
CA THR A 219 -1.08 12.06 19.14
C THR A 219 -1.64 11.19 18.01
N SER A 220 -1.20 11.45 16.78
CA SER A 220 -1.56 10.63 15.63
C SER A 220 -1.04 9.20 15.76
N PRO A 221 -1.71 8.21 15.18
CA PRO A 221 -1.15 6.86 15.08
C PRO A 221 0.13 6.87 14.24
N PRO A 222 1.03 5.88 14.43
CA PRO A 222 2.14 5.67 13.52
C PRO A 222 1.62 5.46 12.09
N PHE A 223 2.25 6.10 11.11
CA PHE A 223 1.91 5.84 9.71
C PHE A 223 2.60 4.57 9.19
N ILE A 224 2.02 3.96 8.18
CA ILE A 224 2.59 2.77 7.53
C ILE A 224 3.44 3.22 6.37
N ILE A 225 4.67 2.70 6.29
CA ILE A 225 5.56 2.87 5.13
C ILE A 225 5.57 1.58 4.32
N SER A 226 5.18 1.64 3.06
CA SER A 226 5.40 0.54 2.12
C SER A 226 6.77 0.68 1.49
N ASP A 227 7.65 -0.27 1.79
CA ASP A 227 9.02 -0.35 1.29
C ASP A 227 9.21 -1.53 0.35
N PHE A 228 10.00 -1.34 -0.70
CA PHE A 228 10.68 -2.46 -1.34
C PHE A 228 11.86 -2.90 -0.47
N VAL A 229 12.06 -4.20 -0.33
CA VAL A 229 13.12 -4.77 0.50
C VAL A 229 14.04 -5.63 -0.35
N LEU A 230 15.34 -5.34 -0.30
CA LEU A 230 16.38 -6.20 -0.86
C LEU A 230 17.41 -6.47 0.23
N CYS A 231 17.46 -7.73 0.71
CA CYS A 231 18.25 -8.12 1.87
C CYS A 231 19.09 -9.35 1.57
N PHE A 232 20.43 -9.19 1.47
CA PHE A 232 21.38 -10.28 1.29
C PHE A 232 22.65 -10.01 2.10
N ASN A 233 23.40 -11.06 2.48
CA ASN A 233 24.61 -10.91 3.29
C ASN A 233 25.79 -10.25 2.54
N ASP A 234 25.79 -10.28 1.22
CA ASP A 234 26.89 -9.80 0.36
C ASP A 234 26.51 -8.46 -0.28
N LYS A 235 27.26 -7.39 0.01
CA LYS A 235 27.02 -6.03 -0.51
C LYS A 235 27.15 -5.93 -2.03
N GLN A 236 28.08 -6.69 -2.63
CA GLN A 236 28.23 -6.69 -4.10
C GLN A 236 27.01 -7.33 -4.74
N ARG A 237 26.55 -8.46 -4.19
CA ARG A 237 25.32 -9.12 -4.65
C ARG A 237 24.10 -8.20 -4.52
N VAL A 238 23.96 -7.48 -3.40
CA VAL A 238 22.90 -6.47 -3.21
C VAL A 238 22.93 -5.44 -4.34
N THR A 239 24.12 -4.90 -4.65
CA THR A 239 24.26 -3.88 -5.70
C THR A 239 23.85 -4.43 -7.09
N GLU A 240 24.34 -5.63 -7.45
CA GLU A 240 24.04 -6.29 -8.72
C GLU A 240 22.54 -6.57 -8.89
N LEU A 241 21.90 -7.11 -7.84
CA LEU A 241 20.46 -7.39 -7.85
C LEU A 241 19.64 -6.11 -7.85
N CYS A 242 20.06 -5.09 -7.10
CA CYS A 242 19.45 -3.78 -7.09
C CYS A 242 19.41 -3.17 -8.49
N ASP A 243 20.57 -3.07 -9.15
CA ASP A 243 20.67 -2.49 -10.48
C ASP A 243 19.81 -3.26 -11.50
N ARG A 244 19.76 -4.58 -11.40
CA ARG A 244 19.00 -5.42 -12.32
C ARG A 244 17.49 -5.33 -12.13
N TYR A 245 17.01 -5.44 -10.90
CA TYR A 245 15.58 -5.63 -10.63
C TYR A 245 14.84 -4.33 -10.32
N PHE A 246 15.49 -3.36 -9.67
CA PHE A 246 14.84 -2.07 -9.44
C PHE A 246 14.71 -1.20 -10.68
N SER A 247 15.65 -1.27 -11.61
CA SER A 247 15.47 -0.60 -12.92
C SER A 247 14.24 -1.13 -13.65
N THR A 248 14.06 -2.45 -13.68
CA THR A 248 12.89 -3.11 -14.28
C THR A 248 11.60 -2.75 -13.52
N MET A 249 11.64 -2.80 -12.20
CA MET A 249 10.49 -2.43 -11.34
C MET A 249 10.05 -0.99 -11.61
N PHE A 250 10.97 -0.02 -11.57
CA PHE A 250 10.62 1.38 -11.78
C PHE A 250 10.14 1.67 -13.19
N ALA A 251 10.72 1.04 -14.20
CA ALA A 251 10.24 1.14 -15.58
C ALA A 251 8.81 0.60 -15.71
N THR A 252 8.48 -0.48 -15.02
CA THR A 252 7.14 -1.06 -15.00
C THR A 252 6.13 -0.14 -14.29
N VAL A 253 6.51 0.43 -13.14
CA VAL A 253 5.72 1.45 -12.43
C VAL A 253 5.46 2.65 -13.35
N ALA A 254 6.51 3.20 -13.96
CA ALA A 254 6.40 4.35 -14.85
C ALA A 254 5.50 4.09 -16.05
N ASN A 255 5.54 2.87 -16.60
CA ASN A 255 4.66 2.46 -17.71
C ASN A 255 3.20 2.29 -17.21
N HIS A 256 2.98 1.61 -16.10
CA HIS A 256 1.63 1.37 -15.57
C HIS A 256 0.89 2.68 -15.29
N TYR A 257 1.54 3.62 -14.62
CA TYR A 257 0.99 4.94 -14.31
C TYR A 257 1.17 5.98 -15.43
N GLU A 258 1.80 5.60 -16.52
CA GLU A 258 2.04 6.51 -17.68
C GLU A 258 2.77 7.82 -17.27
N PHE A 259 3.81 7.74 -16.39
CA PHE A 259 4.51 8.91 -15.85
C PHE A 259 5.09 9.83 -16.92
N MET A 260 5.46 9.28 -18.09
CA MET A 260 6.04 10.03 -19.20
C MET A 260 4.99 10.81 -20.01
N SER A 261 3.69 10.67 -19.70
CA SER A 261 2.63 11.41 -20.39
C SER A 261 2.24 12.66 -19.61
N ASP A 262 1.62 13.62 -20.31
CA ASP A 262 1.30 14.94 -19.74
C ASP A 262 0.02 14.96 -18.89
N HIS A 263 -0.75 13.88 -18.85
CA HIS A 263 -2.07 13.89 -18.23
C HIS A 263 -2.07 14.23 -16.73
N PHE A 264 -1.01 13.93 -15.98
CA PHE A 264 -0.90 14.32 -14.58
C PHE A 264 -0.60 15.81 -14.39
N LYS A 265 -0.04 16.48 -15.37
CA LYS A 265 0.25 17.93 -15.30
C LYS A 265 -1.03 18.77 -15.23
N GLU A 266 -2.13 18.26 -15.79
CA GLU A 266 -3.43 18.92 -15.82
C GLU A 266 -4.26 18.63 -14.55
N LEU A 267 -3.78 17.76 -13.67
CA LEU A 267 -4.48 17.29 -12.47
C LEU A 267 -3.72 17.67 -11.19
N PRO A 268 -4.02 18.82 -10.54
CA PRO A 268 -3.29 19.28 -9.34
C PRO A 268 -3.22 18.24 -8.22
N SER A 269 -4.26 17.43 -8.06
CA SER A 269 -4.34 16.37 -7.05
C SER A 269 -3.39 15.19 -7.31
N TYR A 270 -2.71 15.16 -8.46
CA TYR A 270 -1.72 14.17 -8.87
C TYR A 270 -0.32 14.75 -9.13
N SER A 271 -0.03 15.94 -8.57
CA SER A 271 1.26 16.65 -8.76
C SER A 271 2.49 15.80 -8.43
N THR A 272 2.41 14.91 -7.44
CA THR A 272 3.50 13.98 -7.10
C THR A 272 3.86 13.06 -8.28
N TYR A 273 2.87 12.55 -9.02
CA TYR A 273 3.10 11.71 -10.20
C TYR A 273 3.67 12.52 -11.38
N ALA A 274 3.19 13.76 -11.57
CA ALA A 274 3.76 14.66 -12.56
C ALA A 274 5.25 14.96 -12.27
N TYR A 275 5.61 15.20 -11.01
CA TYR A 275 6.98 15.39 -10.57
C TYR A 275 7.86 14.15 -10.84
N MET A 276 7.36 12.95 -10.55
CA MET A 276 8.08 11.70 -10.84
C MET A 276 8.34 11.53 -12.34
N GLY A 277 7.37 11.85 -13.18
CA GLY A 277 7.55 11.84 -14.65
C GLY A 277 8.63 12.83 -15.12
N GLN A 278 8.64 14.04 -14.57
CA GLN A 278 9.67 15.04 -14.86
C GLN A 278 11.07 14.52 -14.46
N ARG A 279 11.22 14.00 -13.25
CA ARG A 279 12.50 13.44 -12.78
C ARG A 279 12.99 12.27 -13.64
N ALA A 280 12.07 11.41 -14.07
CA ALA A 280 12.41 10.32 -14.98
C ALA A 280 12.90 10.84 -16.34
N ALA A 281 12.26 11.88 -16.89
CA ALA A 281 12.68 12.52 -18.13
C ALA A 281 14.07 13.17 -18.01
N GLU A 282 14.32 13.93 -16.94
CA GLU A 282 15.60 14.58 -16.65
C GLU A 282 16.75 13.57 -16.50
N ALA A 283 16.49 12.39 -15.95
CA ALA A 283 17.46 11.30 -15.83
C ALA A 283 17.75 10.59 -17.17
N GLY A 284 16.97 10.86 -18.21
CA GLY A 284 17.09 10.22 -19.53
C GLY A 284 16.33 8.87 -19.63
N GLY A 285 15.32 8.68 -18.81
CA GLY A 285 14.40 7.54 -18.81
C GLY A 285 14.18 6.92 -17.44
N PRO A 286 13.05 6.20 -17.26
CA PRO A 286 12.72 5.54 -15.99
C PRO A 286 13.78 4.55 -15.51
N ASP A 287 14.43 3.83 -16.45
CA ASP A 287 15.50 2.87 -16.20
C ASP A 287 16.76 3.50 -15.57
N LYS A 288 16.90 4.82 -15.65
CA LYS A 288 18.01 5.58 -15.06
C LYS A 288 17.60 6.33 -13.79
N ALA A 289 16.33 6.69 -13.67
CA ALA A 289 15.79 7.43 -12.52
C ALA A 289 15.57 6.55 -11.27
N TYR A 290 15.61 5.22 -11.38
CA TYR A 290 15.25 4.31 -10.28
C TYR A 290 16.09 4.51 -9.03
N ARG A 291 17.36 4.90 -9.12
CA ARG A 291 18.26 5.06 -7.96
C ARG A 291 17.78 6.16 -7.01
N ASP A 292 17.29 7.26 -7.56
CA ASP A 292 16.69 8.33 -6.75
C ASP A 292 15.40 7.84 -6.09
N TYR A 293 14.53 7.16 -6.87
CA TYR A 293 13.27 6.61 -6.39
C TYR A 293 13.45 5.63 -5.23
N ILE A 294 14.44 4.73 -5.30
CA ILE A 294 14.65 3.69 -4.29
C ILE A 294 15.49 4.13 -3.09
N SER A 295 16.05 5.34 -3.09
CA SER A 295 17.02 5.79 -2.07
C SER A 295 16.45 5.77 -0.64
N GLY A 296 15.14 5.82 -0.49
CA GLY A 296 14.45 5.71 0.79
C GLY A 296 14.06 4.29 1.21
N ASN A 297 14.25 3.28 0.34
CA ASN A 297 13.79 1.91 0.57
C ASN A 297 14.79 1.06 1.38
N MET A 298 14.36 -0.11 1.83
CA MET A 298 15.14 -1.00 2.69
C MET A 298 16.04 -1.93 1.86
N ILE A 299 17.23 -1.45 1.48
CA ILE A 299 18.15 -2.13 0.57
C ILE A 299 19.53 -2.25 1.22
N GLY A 300 20.07 -3.46 1.37
CA GLY A 300 21.40 -3.67 1.96
C GLY A 300 21.60 -5.04 2.58
N THR A 301 22.63 -5.16 3.42
CA THR A 301 22.80 -6.32 4.31
C THR A 301 21.85 -6.21 5.50
N PRO A 302 21.64 -7.28 6.28
CA PRO A 302 20.85 -7.20 7.51
C PRO A 302 21.25 -6.04 8.42
N GLU A 303 22.56 -5.82 8.61
CA GLU A 303 23.09 -4.74 9.43
C GLU A 303 22.77 -3.36 8.82
N ASP A 304 22.90 -3.21 7.49
CA ASP A 304 22.55 -1.98 6.79
C ASP A 304 21.06 -1.66 6.95
N LEU A 305 20.18 -2.67 6.92
CA LEU A 305 18.73 -2.49 7.08
C LEU A 305 18.35 -2.06 8.50
N VAL A 306 18.97 -2.66 9.51
CA VAL A 306 18.76 -2.28 10.93
C VAL A 306 19.21 -0.84 11.15
N GLU A 307 20.38 -0.45 10.62
CA GLU A 307 20.85 0.93 10.72
C GLU A 307 19.96 1.90 9.94
N HIS A 308 19.49 1.53 8.74
CA HIS A 308 18.57 2.34 7.96
C HIS A 308 17.26 2.60 8.74
N HIS A 309 16.71 1.55 9.39
CA HIS A 309 15.57 1.71 10.27
C HIS A 309 15.83 2.70 11.39
N ARG A 310 16.95 2.57 12.09
CA ARG A 310 17.35 3.46 13.20
C ARG A 310 17.40 4.92 12.74
N VAL A 311 18.12 5.19 11.64
CA VAL A 311 18.25 6.54 11.08
C VAL A 311 16.90 7.10 10.62
N ARG A 312 16.09 6.27 9.94
CA ARG A 312 14.76 6.68 9.51
C ARG A 312 13.86 7.02 10.71
N LYS A 313 13.86 6.19 11.75
CA LYS A 313 13.08 6.45 12.97
C LYS A 313 13.47 7.75 13.66
N GLU A 314 14.74 8.10 13.69
CA GLU A 314 15.23 9.39 14.20
C GLU A 314 14.71 10.56 13.37
N MET A 315 14.61 10.43 12.04
CA MET A 315 14.12 11.49 11.15
C MET A 315 12.60 11.66 11.18
N VAL A 316 11.86 10.54 11.09
CA VAL A 316 10.40 10.58 10.87
C VAL A 316 9.58 10.14 12.09
N GLY A 317 10.23 9.73 13.19
CA GLY A 317 9.56 9.22 14.40
C GLY A 317 9.01 7.81 14.20
N ASP A 318 8.07 7.40 15.06
CA ASP A 318 7.47 6.06 15.01
C ASP A 318 6.67 5.83 13.73
N TYR A 319 6.85 4.66 13.14
CA TYR A 319 6.14 4.20 11.96
C TYR A 319 5.95 2.66 12.00
N GLU A 320 5.09 2.14 11.14
CA GLU A 320 4.95 0.72 10.83
C GLU A 320 5.45 0.46 9.42
N MET A 321 5.84 -0.76 9.10
CA MET A 321 6.40 -1.11 7.81
C MET A 321 5.52 -2.15 7.09
N LEU A 322 5.30 -1.96 5.79
CA LEU A 322 4.72 -2.94 4.87
C LEU A 322 5.78 -3.29 3.82
N ALA A 323 6.43 -4.44 3.98
CA ALA A 323 7.63 -4.85 3.25
C ALA A 323 7.30 -5.65 2.00
N ASN A 324 7.70 -5.16 0.81
CA ASN A 324 7.57 -5.88 -0.46
C ASN A 324 8.91 -6.52 -0.85
N PHE A 325 8.93 -7.86 -0.91
CA PHE A 325 10.09 -8.67 -1.27
C PHE A 325 10.04 -9.19 -2.71
N SER A 326 8.86 -9.14 -3.37
CA SER A 326 8.62 -9.70 -4.70
C SER A 326 8.35 -8.58 -5.71
N PHE A 327 9.38 -8.14 -6.43
CA PHE A 327 9.29 -7.03 -7.37
C PHE A 327 10.30 -7.17 -8.52
N GLY A 328 10.07 -6.42 -9.60
CA GLY A 328 11.01 -6.27 -10.71
C GLY A 328 11.33 -7.57 -11.48
N GLY A 329 10.54 -8.63 -11.25
CA GLY A 329 10.80 -9.95 -11.78
C GLY A 329 11.91 -10.70 -11.03
N LEU A 330 12.14 -10.40 -9.76
CA LEU A 330 13.07 -11.17 -8.92
C LEU A 330 12.60 -12.63 -8.84
N PRO A 331 13.45 -13.63 -9.16
CA PRO A 331 13.09 -15.05 -9.04
C PRO A 331 12.62 -15.41 -7.63
N TYR A 332 11.59 -16.23 -7.52
CA TYR A 332 11.00 -16.57 -6.22
C TYR A 332 11.96 -17.29 -5.27
N GLU A 333 12.98 -17.98 -5.79
CA GLU A 333 14.05 -18.56 -5.00
C GLU A 333 14.83 -17.47 -4.25
N LEU A 334 15.10 -16.34 -4.91
CA LEU A 334 15.77 -15.18 -4.31
C LEU A 334 14.83 -14.42 -3.37
N VAL A 335 13.52 -14.33 -3.72
CA VAL A 335 12.51 -13.77 -2.81
C VAL A 335 12.46 -14.55 -1.51
N TYR A 336 12.46 -15.88 -1.56
CA TYR A 336 12.46 -16.74 -0.39
C TYR A 336 13.75 -16.64 0.43
N GLU A 337 14.90 -16.60 -0.25
CA GLU A 337 16.20 -16.45 0.40
C GLU A 337 16.26 -15.17 1.24
N GLN A 338 15.92 -14.03 0.61
CA GLN A 338 15.95 -12.74 1.30
C GLN A 338 14.88 -12.61 2.38
N LEU A 339 13.68 -13.18 2.16
CA LEU A 339 12.60 -13.16 3.14
C LEU A 339 12.99 -13.88 4.43
N LYS A 340 13.57 -15.07 4.33
CA LYS A 340 14.08 -15.83 5.49
C LYS A 340 15.20 -15.07 6.19
N LEU A 341 16.15 -14.53 5.43
CA LEU A 341 17.25 -13.75 6.01
C LEU A 341 16.73 -12.52 6.75
N PHE A 342 15.75 -11.80 6.17
CA PHE A 342 15.12 -10.65 6.81
C PHE A 342 14.37 -11.06 8.09
N ALA A 343 13.56 -12.11 8.03
CA ALA A 343 12.83 -12.61 9.18
C ALA A 343 13.77 -13.04 10.34
N ASP A 344 14.88 -13.68 10.03
CA ASP A 344 15.84 -14.16 11.03
C ASP A 344 16.72 -13.05 11.61
N LYS A 345 17.19 -12.10 10.79
CA LYS A 345 18.26 -11.16 11.15
C LYS A 345 17.83 -9.69 11.26
N VAL A 346 16.71 -9.30 10.65
CA VAL A 346 16.27 -7.91 10.65
C VAL A 346 15.00 -7.74 11.49
N LEU A 347 13.96 -8.52 11.22
CA LEU A 347 12.66 -8.41 11.87
C LEU A 347 12.72 -8.35 13.41
N PRO A 348 13.52 -9.18 14.12
CA PRO A 348 13.61 -9.10 15.58
C PRO A 348 14.10 -7.75 16.09
N HIS A 349 14.98 -7.07 15.35
CA HIS A 349 15.51 -5.76 15.73
C HIS A 349 14.51 -4.62 15.47
N LEU A 350 13.61 -4.79 14.49
CA LEU A 350 12.55 -3.82 14.19
C LEU A 350 11.42 -3.91 15.22
N ALA A 351 11.10 -5.10 15.73
CA ALA A 351 9.99 -5.32 16.65
C ALA A 351 10.22 -4.72 18.05
N VAL A 352 11.47 -4.62 18.49
CA VAL A 352 11.86 -4.19 19.86
C VAL A 352 12.14 -2.68 19.91
N SER A 353 12.24 -2.00 18.79
CA SER A 353 12.66 -0.58 18.70
C SER A 353 11.52 0.44 18.93
#